data_2db737a957b11bcce1db034817a77167
#
_entry.id   2db737a957b11bcce1db034817a77167
#
_cell.length_a   1.000
_cell.length_b   1.000
_cell.length_c   1.000
_cell.angle_alpha   90.00
_cell.angle_beta   90.00
_cell.angle_gamma   90.00
#
_symmetry.space_group_name_H-M   'P 1'
#
loop_
_entity.id
_entity.type
_entity.pdbx_description
1 polymer ?
#
loop_
_entity_poly.entity_id
_entity_poly.type
_entity_poly.pdbx_seq_one_letter_code
_entity_poly.pdbx_strand_id
1 'polypeptide(L)'
;KVTGEHRFRFPGNWKIQLENTTDAYHFPLVHKSFLSSVDEKTEELFNFENQPGFVEDLGNGHSVMVMIPELVDLDEELMERPIQERFEDLAEALRQEGHEELEVRRIVRAVGGSGFNLNLFPNIACSMAFFRVMQPISATETEIHHSVITMDGGPQIANQYRLRLHEHFQGPFGFGTPDDAEAWERVQHGANAGNDLWIMLNRGYPNEVVSEDGLKSD
;
A
#
# COMPACT_ATOMS: atom_id res chain seq x y z
N LYS A 1 -17.84 -0.09 0.40
CA LYS A 1 -18.49 0.68 1.49
C LYS A 1 -17.45 1.19 2.48
N VAL A 2 -17.50 2.47 2.87
CA VAL A 2 -16.71 2.97 3.99
C VAL A 2 -17.33 2.46 5.29
N THR A 3 -16.50 1.85 6.14
CA THR A 3 -16.93 1.20 7.40
C THR A 3 -16.32 1.80 8.64
N GLY A 4 -15.31 2.62 8.51
CA GLY A 4 -14.67 3.32 9.60
C GLY A 4 -13.78 4.42 9.11
N GLU A 5 -13.39 5.32 9.99
CA GLU A 5 -12.47 6.41 9.71
C GLU A 5 -11.55 6.62 10.90
N HIS A 6 -10.26 6.80 10.62
CA HIS A 6 -9.26 7.27 11.56
C HIS A 6 -8.83 8.68 11.16
N ARG A 7 -8.62 9.54 12.15
CA ARG A 7 -8.05 10.87 11.94
C ARG A 7 -6.86 11.05 12.86
N PHE A 8 -5.78 11.52 12.28
CA PHE A 8 -4.57 11.85 13.04
C PHE A 8 -3.81 12.96 12.34
N ARG A 9 -2.90 13.60 13.05
CA ARG A 9 -2.04 14.65 12.53
C ARG A 9 -0.59 14.25 12.65
N PHE A 10 0.20 14.74 11.72
CA PHE A 10 1.65 14.68 11.83
C PHE A 10 2.27 16.06 11.52
N PRO A 11 3.40 16.40 12.15
CA PRO A 11 4.09 17.66 11.94
C PRO A 11 4.96 17.58 10.66
N GLY A 12 4.32 17.64 9.51
CA GLY A 12 4.96 17.57 8.21
C GLY A 12 4.08 18.04 7.06
N ASN A 13 4.73 18.35 5.95
CA ASN A 13 4.04 18.73 4.72
C ASN A 13 3.32 17.51 4.09
N TRP A 14 2.12 17.73 3.60
CA TRP A 14 1.29 16.67 3.00
C TRP A 14 1.95 15.95 1.82
N LYS A 15 2.84 16.62 1.08
CA LYS A 15 3.57 16.03 -0.05
C LYS A 15 4.51 14.90 0.38
N ILE A 16 5.03 14.95 1.60
CA ILE A 16 5.90 13.89 2.14
C ILE A 16 5.13 12.56 2.16
N GLN A 17 3.89 12.59 2.64
CA GLN A 17 3.05 11.40 2.66
C GLN A 17 2.60 10.98 1.25
N LEU A 18 2.35 11.93 0.35
CA LEU A 18 2.03 11.62 -1.04
C LEU A 18 3.19 10.88 -1.71
N GLU A 19 4.42 11.35 -1.56
CA GLU A 19 5.62 10.70 -2.09
C GLU A 19 5.86 9.33 -1.46
N ASN A 20 5.67 9.20 -0.15
CA ASN A 20 5.78 7.92 0.57
C ASN A 20 4.85 6.84 -0.03
N THR A 21 3.67 7.23 -0.51
CA THR A 21 2.70 6.27 -1.06
C THR A 21 3.26 5.52 -2.28
N THR A 22 4.13 6.13 -3.07
CA THR A 22 4.73 5.54 -4.27
C THR A 22 6.22 5.25 -4.13
N ASP A 23 6.75 5.30 -2.91
CA ASP A 23 8.12 4.92 -2.60
C ASP A 23 8.19 3.50 -2.02
N ALA A 24 8.64 2.54 -2.82
CA ALA A 24 8.86 1.17 -2.37
C ALA A 24 10.16 1.01 -1.55
N TYR A 25 11.12 1.91 -1.72
CA TYR A 25 12.47 1.77 -1.14
C TYR A 25 12.50 1.94 0.38
N HIS A 26 11.55 2.69 0.97
CA HIS A 26 11.49 2.84 2.42
C HIS A 26 11.01 1.58 3.11
N PHE A 27 10.20 0.75 2.43
CA PHE A 27 9.46 -0.36 3.03
C PHE A 27 10.36 -1.32 3.84
N PRO A 28 11.44 -1.89 3.29
CA PRO A 28 12.27 -2.86 4.02
C PRO A 28 13.07 -2.22 5.17
N LEU A 29 13.22 -0.91 5.20
CA LEU A 29 13.96 -0.19 6.22
C LEU A 29 13.05 0.35 7.33
N VAL A 30 12.00 1.07 6.94
CA VAL A 30 11.06 1.73 7.87
C VAL A 30 10.17 0.69 8.54
N HIS A 31 9.68 -0.32 7.79
CA HIS A 31 8.76 -1.34 8.29
C HIS A 31 9.44 -2.65 8.73
N LYS A 32 10.70 -2.58 9.13
CA LYS A 32 11.45 -3.75 9.58
C LYS A 32 10.77 -4.47 10.76
N SER A 33 10.12 -3.73 11.65
CA SER A 33 9.37 -4.28 12.78
C SER A 33 8.19 -5.16 12.31
N PHE A 34 7.47 -4.70 11.29
CA PHE A 34 6.41 -5.47 10.64
C PHE A 34 6.97 -6.73 9.98
N LEU A 35 8.01 -6.60 9.15
CA LEU A 35 8.63 -7.73 8.46
C LEU A 35 9.11 -8.80 9.44
N SER A 36 9.66 -8.39 10.58
CA SER A 36 10.07 -9.32 11.64
C SER A 36 8.91 -10.02 12.35
N SER A 37 7.67 -9.57 12.17
CA SER A 37 6.46 -10.13 12.78
C SER A 37 5.69 -11.07 11.87
N VAL A 38 6.05 -11.13 10.57
CA VAL A 38 5.41 -12.01 9.58
C VAL A 38 6.26 -13.27 9.36
N ASP A 39 5.66 -14.28 8.74
CA ASP A 39 6.38 -15.49 8.36
C ASP A 39 7.37 -15.23 7.20
N GLU A 40 8.38 -16.10 7.09
CA GLU A 40 9.46 -15.98 6.10
C GLU A 40 8.96 -15.87 4.66
N LYS A 41 7.90 -16.60 4.31
CA LYS A 41 7.31 -16.54 2.96
C LYS A 41 6.63 -15.20 2.68
N THR A 42 6.02 -14.61 3.70
CA THR A 42 5.43 -13.28 3.60
C THR A 42 6.52 -12.21 3.54
N GLU A 43 7.62 -12.37 4.28
CA GLU A 43 8.78 -11.49 4.21
C GLU A 43 9.40 -11.50 2.81
N GLU A 44 9.52 -12.69 2.17
CA GLU A 44 10.03 -12.83 0.80
C GLU A 44 9.21 -12.04 -0.23
N LEU A 45 7.88 -11.91 -0.05
CA LEU A 45 7.03 -11.12 -0.95
C LEU A 45 7.37 -9.62 -0.94
N PHE A 46 8.00 -9.14 0.12
CA PHE A 46 8.45 -7.76 0.25
C PHE A 46 9.96 -7.59 0.01
N ASN A 47 10.62 -8.62 -0.49
CA ASN A 47 12.01 -8.54 -0.92
C ASN A 47 12.08 -8.03 -2.37
N PHE A 48 12.13 -6.72 -2.51
CA PHE A 48 12.13 -6.05 -3.82
C PHE A 48 13.41 -6.28 -4.65
N GLU A 49 14.43 -6.89 -4.10
CA GLU A 49 15.59 -7.34 -4.88
C GLU A 49 15.24 -8.49 -5.85
N ASN A 50 14.21 -9.26 -5.51
CA ASN A 50 13.79 -10.45 -6.25
C ASN A 50 12.40 -10.32 -6.88
N GLN A 51 11.67 -9.24 -6.62
CA GLN A 51 10.31 -9.02 -7.09
C GLN A 51 10.27 -7.79 -7.99
N PRO A 52 9.79 -7.90 -9.23
CA PRO A 52 9.70 -6.76 -10.14
C PRO A 52 8.49 -5.88 -9.75
N GLY A 53 8.68 -5.02 -8.76
CA GLY A 53 7.75 -3.91 -8.53
C GLY A 53 7.97 -2.80 -9.55
N PHE A 54 7.00 -1.95 -9.77
CA PHE A 54 7.17 -0.78 -10.63
C PHE A 54 6.33 0.40 -10.14
N VAL A 55 6.74 1.58 -10.54
CA VAL A 55 5.96 2.82 -10.38
C VAL A 55 5.59 3.32 -11.78
N GLU A 56 4.36 3.76 -11.95
CA GLU A 56 3.84 4.27 -13.22
C GLU A 56 3.28 5.67 -13.03
N ASP A 57 3.66 6.59 -13.90
CA ASP A 57 3.05 7.90 -14.05
C ASP A 57 1.78 7.77 -14.90
N LEU A 58 0.63 8.05 -14.27
CA LEU A 58 -0.69 8.03 -14.93
C LEU A 58 -1.07 9.40 -15.53
N GLY A 59 -0.14 10.34 -15.52
CA GLY A 59 -0.37 11.71 -15.99
C GLY A 59 -1.10 12.59 -14.96
N ASN A 60 -1.06 13.91 -15.18
CA ASN A 60 -1.70 14.92 -14.34
C ASN A 60 -1.33 14.86 -12.84
N GLY A 61 -0.17 14.28 -12.51
CA GLY A 61 0.30 14.08 -11.15
C GLY A 61 -0.27 12.83 -10.46
N HIS A 62 -1.07 12.03 -11.14
CA HIS A 62 -1.50 10.72 -10.65
C HIS A 62 -0.39 9.69 -10.85
N SER A 63 -0.24 8.77 -9.92
CA SER A 63 0.76 7.71 -10.01
C SER A 63 0.29 6.45 -9.30
N VAL A 64 0.79 5.32 -9.74
CA VAL A 64 0.55 4.03 -9.08
C VAL A 64 1.87 3.33 -8.84
N MET A 65 2.01 2.76 -7.65
CA MET A 65 3.07 1.82 -7.31
C MET A 65 2.47 0.43 -7.21
N VAL A 66 3.02 -0.51 -7.94
CA VAL A 66 2.68 -1.93 -7.86
C VAL A 66 3.86 -2.65 -7.21
N MET A 67 3.71 -3.04 -5.95
CA MET A 67 4.78 -3.69 -5.17
C MET A 67 4.86 -5.18 -5.45
N ILE A 68 3.73 -5.80 -5.71
CA ILE A 68 3.61 -7.23 -5.95
C ILE A 68 2.79 -7.41 -7.23
N PRO A 69 3.43 -7.34 -8.41
CA PRO A 69 2.74 -7.44 -9.71
C PRO A 69 1.86 -8.69 -9.81
N GLU A 70 2.32 -9.76 -9.23
CA GLU A 70 1.60 -11.04 -9.17
C GLU A 70 0.23 -10.96 -8.49
N LEU A 71 -0.01 -9.99 -7.63
CA LEU A 71 -1.33 -9.78 -7.02
C LEU A 71 -2.31 -9.06 -7.97
N VAL A 72 -1.83 -8.60 -9.12
CA VAL A 72 -2.65 -7.93 -10.16
C VAL A 72 -2.86 -8.81 -11.39
N ASP A 73 -2.35 -10.04 -11.38
CA ASP A 73 -2.32 -10.94 -12.53
C ASP A 73 -3.66 -11.51 -12.99
N LEU A 74 -3.60 -12.06 -14.20
CA LEU A 74 -4.72 -12.68 -14.88
C LEU A 74 -5.21 -13.96 -14.18
N ASP A 75 -6.47 -14.30 -14.40
CA ASP A 75 -7.16 -15.41 -13.74
C ASP A 75 -6.48 -16.78 -13.92
N GLU A 76 -5.84 -17.02 -15.07
CA GLU A 76 -5.15 -18.29 -15.36
C GLU A 76 -3.95 -18.49 -14.42
N GLU A 77 -3.14 -17.44 -14.21
CA GLU A 77 -2.00 -17.47 -13.29
C GLU A 77 -2.47 -17.59 -11.83
N LEU A 78 -3.58 -16.94 -11.49
CA LEU A 78 -4.16 -17.02 -10.17
C LEU A 78 -4.55 -18.44 -9.78
N MET A 79 -5.01 -19.27 -10.73
CA MET A 79 -5.38 -20.66 -10.49
C MET A 79 -4.18 -21.57 -10.21
N GLU A 80 -3.01 -21.23 -10.73
CA GLU A 80 -1.78 -22.02 -10.54
C GLU A 80 -1.06 -21.72 -9.23
N ARG A 81 -1.34 -20.58 -8.59
CA ARG A 81 -0.65 -20.15 -7.38
C ARG A 81 -1.21 -20.80 -6.13
N PRO A 82 -0.33 -21.22 -5.19
CA PRO A 82 -0.79 -21.70 -3.90
C PRO A 82 -1.42 -20.55 -3.09
N ILE A 83 -2.50 -20.83 -2.39
CA ILE A 83 -3.04 -19.93 -1.37
C ILE A 83 -2.05 -19.90 -0.21
N GLN A 84 -1.76 -18.70 0.29
CA GLN A 84 -0.86 -18.53 1.44
C GLN A 84 -1.50 -19.14 2.69
N GLU A 85 -0.71 -19.82 3.51
CA GLU A 85 -1.16 -20.52 4.73
C GLU A 85 -2.05 -19.65 5.63
N ARG A 86 -1.73 -18.39 5.79
CA ARG A 86 -2.53 -17.42 6.59
C ARG A 86 -3.93 -17.15 6.05
N PHE A 87 -4.23 -17.56 4.81
CA PHE A 87 -5.53 -17.38 4.16
C PHE A 87 -6.27 -18.70 3.93
N GLU A 88 -5.72 -19.83 4.33
CA GLU A 88 -6.37 -21.13 4.14
C GLU A 88 -7.72 -21.21 4.85
N ASP A 89 -7.81 -20.69 6.08
CA ASP A 89 -9.10 -20.64 6.81
C ASP A 89 -10.15 -19.80 6.07
N LEU A 90 -9.73 -18.69 5.46
CA LEU A 90 -10.61 -17.86 4.64
C LEU A 90 -11.05 -18.61 3.39
N ALA A 91 -10.10 -19.22 2.69
CA ALA A 91 -10.39 -19.98 1.46
C ALA A 91 -11.34 -21.14 1.72
N GLU A 92 -11.11 -21.89 2.80
CA GLU A 92 -11.98 -23.00 3.19
C GLU A 92 -13.39 -22.53 3.54
N ALA A 93 -13.52 -21.45 4.30
CA ALA A 93 -14.82 -20.86 4.62
C ALA A 93 -15.59 -20.42 3.37
N LEU A 94 -14.90 -19.82 2.40
CA LEU A 94 -15.52 -19.42 1.12
C LEU A 94 -15.98 -20.63 0.31
N ARG A 95 -15.19 -21.71 0.26
CA ARG A 95 -15.61 -22.98 -0.36
C ARG A 95 -16.85 -23.57 0.30
N GLN A 96 -16.92 -23.52 1.64
CA GLN A 96 -18.09 -23.99 2.40
C GLN A 96 -19.33 -23.11 2.15
N GLU A 97 -19.16 -21.83 1.86
CA GLU A 97 -20.24 -20.93 1.42
C GLU A 97 -20.67 -21.18 -0.04
N GLY A 98 -19.96 -22.04 -0.78
CA GLY A 98 -20.30 -22.46 -2.13
C GLY A 98 -19.68 -21.64 -3.26
N HIS A 99 -18.64 -20.85 -2.95
CA HIS A 99 -17.90 -20.12 -3.97
C HIS A 99 -17.04 -21.06 -4.83
N GLU A 100 -17.00 -20.80 -6.12
CA GLU A 100 -16.13 -21.52 -7.07
C GLU A 100 -14.66 -21.16 -6.83
N GLU A 101 -13.72 -22.09 -7.14
CA GLU A 101 -12.31 -21.95 -6.79
C GLU A 101 -11.67 -20.66 -7.33
N LEU A 102 -12.01 -20.25 -8.56
CA LEU A 102 -11.51 -18.99 -9.11
C LEU A 102 -12.00 -17.77 -8.31
N GLU A 103 -13.26 -17.81 -7.87
CA GLU A 103 -13.84 -16.74 -7.04
C GLU A 103 -13.22 -16.73 -5.65
N VAL A 104 -12.98 -17.89 -5.05
CA VAL A 104 -12.23 -18.02 -3.78
C VAL A 104 -10.89 -17.33 -3.89
N ARG A 105 -10.13 -17.64 -4.93
CA ARG A 105 -8.80 -17.06 -5.15
C ARG A 105 -8.82 -15.55 -5.39
N ARG A 106 -9.79 -15.06 -6.16
CA ARG A 106 -10.01 -13.60 -6.35
C ARG A 106 -10.31 -12.89 -5.03
N ILE A 107 -11.17 -13.48 -4.20
CA ILE A 107 -11.53 -12.91 -2.89
C ILE A 107 -10.32 -12.93 -1.94
N VAL A 108 -9.63 -14.06 -1.84
CA VAL A 108 -8.41 -14.19 -1.02
C VAL A 108 -7.37 -13.17 -1.44
N ARG A 109 -7.12 -13.04 -2.74
CA ARG A 109 -6.24 -12.03 -3.30
C ARG A 109 -6.67 -10.60 -2.93
N ALA A 110 -7.96 -10.29 -3.11
CA ALA A 110 -8.51 -8.97 -2.77
C ALA A 110 -8.42 -8.66 -1.26
N VAL A 111 -8.44 -9.67 -0.41
CA VAL A 111 -8.28 -9.53 1.05
C VAL A 111 -6.80 -9.36 1.41
N GLY A 112 -5.93 -10.21 0.85
CA GLY A 112 -4.50 -10.23 1.17
C GLY A 112 -3.70 -9.11 0.54
N GLY A 113 -4.24 -8.52 -0.53
CA GLY A 113 -3.49 -7.64 -1.39
C GLY A 113 -3.52 -6.18 -0.98
N SER A 114 -2.40 -5.71 -0.49
CA SER A 114 -1.99 -4.32 -0.68
C SER A 114 -0.89 -4.26 -1.76
N GLY A 115 -1.06 -5.03 -2.84
CA GLY A 115 -0.07 -5.10 -3.92
C GLY A 115 0.10 -3.80 -4.70
N PHE A 116 -0.73 -2.79 -4.46
CA PHE A 116 -0.60 -1.48 -5.08
C PHE A 116 -0.96 -0.34 -4.12
N ASN A 117 -0.36 0.81 -4.39
CA ASN A 117 -0.78 2.11 -3.86
C ASN A 117 -0.99 3.08 -5.02
N LEU A 118 -2.10 3.77 -5.03
CA LEU A 118 -2.49 4.72 -6.06
C LEU A 118 -2.57 6.12 -5.47
N ASN A 119 -1.86 7.06 -6.07
CA ASN A 119 -2.01 8.48 -5.81
C ASN A 119 -2.97 9.13 -6.80
N LEU A 120 -4.01 9.73 -6.28
CA LEU A 120 -4.89 10.64 -7.00
C LEU A 120 -4.53 12.06 -6.58
N PHE A 121 -3.69 12.71 -7.39
CA PHE A 121 -3.26 14.08 -7.13
C PHE A 121 -4.46 15.04 -7.02
N PRO A 122 -4.48 15.99 -6.08
CA PRO A 122 -3.30 16.39 -5.31
C PRO A 122 -3.09 15.62 -3.99
N ASN A 123 -4.12 15.07 -3.36
CA ASN A 123 -4.03 14.74 -1.95
C ASN A 123 -4.80 13.47 -1.53
N ILE A 124 -5.05 12.56 -2.45
CA ILE A 124 -5.68 11.29 -2.13
C ILE A 124 -4.71 10.15 -2.43
N ALA A 125 -4.54 9.27 -1.46
CA ALA A 125 -3.91 7.97 -1.65
C ALA A 125 -4.94 6.87 -1.41
N CYS A 126 -4.88 5.81 -2.19
CA CYS A 126 -5.73 4.66 -1.97
C CYS A 126 -5.02 3.34 -2.25
N SER A 127 -5.50 2.31 -1.61
CA SER A 127 -5.14 0.93 -1.80
C SER A 127 -6.42 0.09 -1.72
N MET A 128 -6.32 -1.21 -1.82
CA MET A 128 -7.48 -2.10 -1.82
C MET A 128 -8.36 -1.98 -0.55
N ALA A 129 -7.80 -1.56 0.57
CA ALA A 129 -8.49 -1.55 1.86
C ALA A 129 -8.83 -0.16 2.39
N PHE A 130 -8.34 0.92 1.78
CA PHE A 130 -8.54 2.27 2.31
C PHE A 130 -8.50 3.37 1.25
N PHE A 131 -9.08 4.50 1.63
CA PHE A 131 -8.79 5.82 1.08
C PHE A 131 -8.16 6.68 2.17
N ARG A 132 -7.14 7.42 1.80
CA ARG A 132 -6.45 8.37 2.68
C ARG A 132 -6.47 9.74 2.02
N VAL A 133 -7.04 10.73 2.71
CA VAL A 133 -7.03 12.13 2.28
C VAL A 133 -6.02 12.87 3.14
N MET A 134 -5.06 13.50 2.51
CA MET A 134 -4.07 14.35 3.14
C MET A 134 -4.57 15.79 3.14
N GLN A 135 -5.06 16.24 4.29
CA GLN A 135 -5.59 17.60 4.46
C GLN A 135 -4.51 18.53 4.98
N PRO A 136 -3.95 19.43 4.17
CA PRO A 136 -2.97 20.40 4.64
C PRO A 136 -3.61 21.34 5.67
N ILE A 137 -3.00 21.46 6.84
CA ILE A 137 -3.35 22.47 7.85
C ILE A 137 -2.43 23.68 7.70
N SER A 138 -1.14 23.42 7.48
CA SER A 138 -0.12 24.44 7.22
C SER A 138 0.97 23.87 6.29
N ALA A 139 2.02 24.62 6.05
CA ALA A 139 3.18 24.14 5.30
C ALA A 139 3.91 22.97 6.02
N THR A 140 3.73 22.85 7.34
CA THR A 140 4.46 21.91 8.20
C THR A 140 3.53 21.09 9.11
N GLU A 141 2.24 21.06 8.80
CA GLU A 141 1.27 20.25 9.52
C GLU A 141 0.21 19.70 8.57
N THR A 142 -0.06 18.41 8.67
CA THR A 142 -1.07 17.72 7.86
C THR A 142 -1.99 16.90 8.75
N GLU A 143 -3.29 16.94 8.47
CA GLU A 143 -4.28 16.03 9.03
C GLU A 143 -4.60 14.93 8.02
N ILE A 144 -4.54 13.69 8.46
CA ILE A 144 -4.88 12.51 7.68
C ILE A 144 -6.30 12.06 8.01
N HIS A 145 -7.13 11.95 6.98
CA HIS A 145 -8.43 11.29 7.06
C HIS A 145 -8.31 9.94 6.38
N HIS A 146 -8.32 8.88 7.15
CA HIS A 146 -8.09 7.53 6.68
C HIS A 146 -9.38 6.72 6.77
N SER A 147 -10.02 6.47 5.64
CA SER A 147 -11.29 5.75 5.54
C SER A 147 -11.04 4.29 5.17
N VAL A 148 -11.53 3.39 6.00
CA VAL A 148 -11.45 1.94 5.76
C VAL A 148 -12.60 1.50 4.87
N ILE A 149 -12.30 0.65 3.89
CA ILE A 149 -13.27 0.14 2.93
C ILE A 149 -13.48 -1.36 3.07
N THR A 150 -14.74 -1.76 3.04
CA THR A 150 -15.16 -3.15 2.92
C THR A 150 -15.88 -3.38 1.60
N MET A 151 -15.93 -4.62 1.15
CA MET A 151 -16.72 -5.03 0.00
C MET A 151 -18.20 -5.03 0.37
N ASP A 152 -19.01 -4.28 -0.39
CA ASP A 152 -20.47 -4.29 -0.22
C ASP A 152 -21.04 -5.53 -0.93
N GLY A 153 -21.87 -6.30 -0.23
CA GLY A 153 -22.37 -7.59 -0.72
C GLY A 153 -21.35 -8.73 -0.75
N GLY A 154 -20.10 -8.46 -0.32
CA GLY A 154 -19.08 -9.51 -0.23
C GLY A 154 -19.21 -10.36 1.05
N PRO A 155 -18.55 -11.53 1.08
CA PRO A 155 -18.57 -12.43 2.22
C PRO A 155 -18.14 -11.74 3.51
N GLN A 156 -18.85 -11.99 4.60
CA GLN A 156 -18.55 -11.33 5.88
C GLN A 156 -17.15 -11.68 6.38
N ILE A 157 -16.73 -12.92 6.21
CA ILE A 157 -15.41 -13.38 6.63
C ILE A 157 -14.29 -12.65 5.88
N ALA A 158 -14.43 -12.43 4.57
CA ALA A 158 -13.48 -11.67 3.78
C ALA A 158 -13.33 -10.22 4.31
N ASN A 159 -14.45 -9.58 4.65
CA ASN A 159 -14.42 -8.24 5.24
C ASN A 159 -13.78 -8.22 6.64
N GLN A 160 -13.94 -9.27 7.45
CA GLN A 160 -13.26 -9.39 8.74
C GLN A 160 -11.74 -9.50 8.57
N TYR A 161 -11.26 -10.30 7.63
CA TYR A 161 -9.83 -10.40 7.30
C TYR A 161 -9.27 -9.06 6.80
N ARG A 162 -9.98 -8.37 5.90
CA ARG A 162 -9.59 -7.03 5.42
C ARG A 162 -9.41 -6.03 6.56
N LEU A 163 -10.37 -5.98 7.48
CA LEU A 163 -10.32 -5.07 8.63
C LEU A 163 -9.16 -5.41 9.56
N ARG A 164 -8.93 -6.69 9.84
CA ARG A 164 -7.81 -7.12 10.70
C ARG A 164 -6.45 -6.78 10.09
N LEU A 165 -6.26 -7.07 8.79
CA LEU A 165 -5.02 -6.73 8.09
C LEU A 165 -4.81 -5.21 8.05
N HIS A 166 -5.89 -4.45 7.80
CA HIS A 166 -5.84 -3.00 7.83
C HIS A 166 -5.41 -2.48 9.21
N GLU A 167 -6.05 -2.93 10.29
CA GLU A 167 -5.71 -2.54 11.66
C GLU A 167 -4.27 -2.93 12.02
N HIS A 168 -3.83 -4.10 11.57
CA HIS A 168 -2.49 -4.61 11.88
C HIS A 168 -1.37 -3.77 11.25
N PHE A 169 -1.59 -3.22 10.06
CA PHE A 169 -0.56 -2.45 9.34
C PHE A 169 -0.90 -0.96 9.22
N GLN A 170 -2.07 -0.64 8.65
CA GLN A 170 -2.44 0.72 8.28
C GLN A 170 -3.19 1.49 9.36
N GLY A 171 -3.66 0.82 10.39
CA GLY A 171 -4.32 1.46 11.54
C GLY A 171 -3.37 2.38 12.30
N PRO A 172 -3.89 3.36 13.07
CA PRO A 172 -3.06 4.33 13.80
C PRO A 172 -2.20 3.69 14.91
N PHE A 173 -2.51 2.47 15.29
CA PHE A 173 -1.73 1.65 16.25
C PHE A 173 -1.16 0.39 15.58
N GLY A 174 -1.19 0.30 14.26
CA GLY A 174 -0.59 -0.77 13.48
C GLY A 174 0.93 -0.64 13.39
N PHE A 175 1.56 -1.56 12.67
CA PHE A 175 3.01 -1.56 12.49
C PHE A 175 3.48 -0.57 11.42
N GLY A 176 2.64 -0.23 10.43
CA GLY A 176 3.06 0.60 9.29
C GLY A 176 2.88 2.10 9.51
N THR A 177 1.66 2.53 9.79
CA THR A 177 1.36 3.97 9.85
C THR A 177 2.14 4.74 10.94
N PRO A 178 2.37 4.23 12.16
CA PRO A 178 3.20 4.93 13.13
C PRO A 178 4.66 5.08 12.70
N ASP A 179 5.24 4.04 12.08
CA ASP A 179 6.61 4.09 11.56
C ASP A 179 6.73 5.11 10.42
N ASP A 180 5.77 5.13 9.52
CA ASP A 180 5.67 6.12 8.45
C ASP A 180 5.54 7.54 9.00
N ALA A 181 4.66 7.76 9.98
CA ALA A 181 4.41 9.08 10.55
C ALA A 181 5.67 9.66 11.20
N GLU A 182 6.44 8.84 11.90
CA GLU A 182 7.75 9.22 12.45
C GLU A 182 8.74 9.57 11.33
N ALA A 183 8.76 8.80 10.25
CA ALA A 183 9.62 9.09 9.10
C ALA A 183 9.23 10.41 8.41
N TRP A 184 7.93 10.69 8.25
CA TRP A 184 7.46 11.97 7.67
C TRP A 184 7.86 13.17 8.52
N GLU A 185 7.75 13.06 9.85
CA GLU A 185 8.20 14.10 10.77
C GLU A 185 9.71 14.36 10.63
N ARG A 186 10.51 13.30 10.59
CA ARG A 186 11.98 13.42 10.42
C ARG A 186 12.36 14.03 9.08
N VAL A 187 11.67 13.68 8.00
CA VAL A 187 11.89 14.32 6.69
C VAL A 187 11.58 15.82 6.75
N GLN A 188 10.47 16.19 7.41
CA GLN A 188 10.14 17.60 7.62
C GLN A 188 11.20 18.33 8.46
N HIS A 189 11.70 17.72 9.51
CA HIS A 189 12.79 18.30 10.31
C HIS A 189 14.06 18.49 9.48
N GLY A 190 14.40 17.51 8.65
CA GLY A 190 15.53 17.62 7.72
C GLY A 190 15.36 18.76 6.71
N ALA A 191 14.15 18.90 6.15
CA ALA A 191 13.83 20.01 5.24
C ALA A 191 13.89 21.37 5.91
N ASN A 192 13.47 21.47 7.16
CA ASN A 192 13.53 22.71 7.96
C ASN A 192 14.96 23.09 8.39
N ALA A 193 15.87 22.13 8.46
CA ALA A 193 17.28 22.39 8.78
C ALA A 193 17.98 23.24 7.71
N GLY A 194 17.32 23.41 6.57
CA GLY A 194 17.47 24.46 5.58
C GLY A 194 18.90 24.79 5.21
N ASN A 195 19.48 24.01 4.37
CA ASN A 195 20.57 24.48 3.55
C ASN A 195 20.11 24.19 2.13
N ASP A 196 20.29 25.11 1.22
CA ASP A 196 19.92 24.98 -0.21
C ASP A 196 20.61 23.78 -0.90
N LEU A 197 20.50 22.61 -0.28
CA LEU A 197 21.08 21.37 -0.77
C LEU A 197 20.15 20.76 -1.82
N TRP A 198 20.71 20.48 -2.96
CA TRP A 198 20.06 19.69 -3.97
C TRP A 198 19.93 18.23 -3.52
N ILE A 199 18.74 17.68 -3.63
CA ILE A 199 18.47 16.24 -3.41
C ILE A 199 18.37 15.58 -4.78
N MET A 200 19.06 14.45 -4.94
CA MET A 200 18.96 13.64 -6.15
C MET A 200 17.70 12.78 -6.09
N LEU A 201 16.79 12.97 -7.04
CA LEU A 201 15.55 12.20 -7.18
C LEU A 201 15.60 11.26 -8.39
N ASN A 202 16.78 10.80 -8.76
CA ASN A 202 17.01 10.01 -9.97
C ASN A 202 17.07 8.49 -9.70
N ARG A 203 16.58 8.03 -8.57
CA ARG A 203 16.49 6.60 -8.28
C ARG A 203 15.53 5.95 -9.27
N GLY A 204 15.92 4.80 -9.85
CA GLY A 204 15.14 4.15 -10.89
C GLY A 204 15.32 4.72 -12.31
N TYR A 205 15.83 5.94 -12.45
CA TYR A 205 15.96 6.61 -13.76
C TYR A 205 16.62 5.77 -14.89
N PRO A 206 17.64 4.94 -14.64
CA PRO A 206 18.21 4.09 -15.66
C PRO A 206 17.26 3.00 -16.20
N ASN A 207 16.23 2.67 -15.43
CA ASN A 207 15.26 1.61 -15.72
C ASN A 207 13.92 2.18 -16.22
N GLU A 208 13.83 3.50 -16.38
CA GLU A 208 12.61 4.13 -16.89
C GLU A 208 12.29 3.67 -18.31
N VAL A 209 11.05 3.28 -18.54
CA VAL A 209 10.50 2.91 -19.84
C VAL A 209 9.33 3.81 -20.17
N VAL A 210 9.39 4.50 -21.30
CA VAL A 210 8.28 5.29 -21.82
C VAL A 210 7.47 4.42 -22.76
N SER A 211 6.20 4.19 -22.45
CA SER A 211 5.24 3.47 -23.28
C SER A 211 4.09 4.40 -23.70
N GLU A 212 3.19 3.89 -24.57
CA GLU A 212 1.99 4.65 -24.96
C GLU A 212 1.09 4.97 -23.74
N ASP A 213 1.14 4.16 -22.70
CA ASP A 213 0.32 4.28 -21.50
C ASP A 213 0.94 5.15 -20.39
N GLY A 214 2.22 5.52 -20.52
CA GLY A 214 2.91 6.36 -19.55
C GLY A 214 4.36 6.02 -19.29
N LEU A 215 4.96 6.66 -18.28
CA LEU A 215 6.32 6.43 -17.83
C LEU A 215 6.30 5.42 -16.68
N LYS A 216 7.09 4.36 -16.82
CA LYS A 216 7.29 3.32 -15.80
C LYS A 216 8.76 3.29 -15.38
N SER A 217 9.01 3.04 -14.10
CA SER A 217 10.34 2.75 -13.59
C SER A 217 10.29 1.64 -12.53
N ASP A 218 11.33 0.83 -12.52
CA ASP A 218 11.55 -0.23 -11.53
C ASP A 218 12.06 0.34 -10.19
#